data_f6a1e3c9a5ac5977785b6c7147d4ec94
#
_entry.id   f6a1e3c9a5ac5977785b6c7147d4ec94
#
_cell.length_a   1.000
_cell.length_b   1.000
_cell.length_c   1.000
_cell.angle_alpha   90.00
_cell.angle_beta   90.00
_cell.angle_gamma   90.00
#
_symmetry.space_group_name_H-M   'P 1'
#
loop_
_entity.id
_entity.type
_entity.pdbx_description
1 polymer ?
#
loop_
_entity_poly.entity_id
_entity_poly.type
_entity_poly.pdbx_seq_one_letter_code
_entity_poly.pdbx_strand_id
1 'polypeptide(L)'
;MDESCPLPFPPPLRRGGESPPSPASAGEGRGPRSGKGGGTALGPAPLLTIRAIDLYERPVRFVKPFRFGSVTVEAAPQAFVRVLVHVDGVGEAWGGTAEMMMPKWFDKRPDRSPDETVDGLRRSLRLARDAYGTDRTDTAFGHHAAAYETQRAACRAAGLPDLTAAYGPALIDKAVLDGLLRVLNTDFFTGMRANCAGIDARLTPDLAGFDLDGFLAGLEPRMSVALRHTVGLLDEPEALRALLAQERLGRFKIKLGGDPSADLARLAEIAGVLDAAAGDYRATLDGNEQYADAAALNAFVAGLERDPALAGFRGRLLYIEQPVARERALEAPLGAVAERIPFIIDESDDGYDAFPRARAAGYRGVSSKSCKGLYKAVLNRARCEAWGAPHFIAAEDLTCQAGLAVQQDTALVALLGIADAERNGHQYGNGFDGAPEADAFLGAHPGFYTRRDGIVRLATAGGSLPTETLAVPGFASAAQPRWDRLSPLQNE
;
A
#
# COMPACT_ATOMS: atom_id res chain seq x y z
N MET A 1 -21.55 38.33 -6.36
CA MET A 1 -21.85 37.24 -7.30
C MET A 1 -20.74 36.25 -7.09
N ASP A 2 -21.10 35.21 -6.39
CA ASP A 2 -20.20 34.24 -5.81
C ASP A 2 -20.27 32.97 -6.68
N GLU A 3 -19.24 32.72 -7.46
CA GLU A 3 -19.06 31.45 -8.17
C GLU A 3 -17.91 30.68 -7.53
N SER A 4 -18.26 29.93 -6.47
CA SER A 4 -17.41 28.92 -5.89
C SER A 4 -17.28 27.74 -6.85
N CYS A 5 -16.12 27.63 -7.49
CA CYS A 5 -15.74 26.49 -8.34
C CYS A 5 -15.45 25.27 -7.44
N PRO A 6 -16.17 24.15 -7.55
CA PRO A 6 -15.84 22.93 -6.80
C PRO A 6 -14.62 22.24 -7.41
N LEU A 7 -13.73 21.74 -6.56
CA LEU A 7 -12.58 20.90 -6.92
C LEU A 7 -13.03 19.66 -7.72
N PRO A 8 -12.34 19.26 -8.78
CA PRO A 8 -12.71 18.06 -9.53
C PRO A 8 -12.34 16.80 -8.75
N PHE A 9 -13.36 16.13 -8.25
CA PHE A 9 -13.26 14.75 -7.80
C PHE A 9 -13.02 13.82 -9.00
N PRO A 10 -12.35 12.66 -8.83
CA PRO A 10 -12.38 11.64 -9.87
C PRO A 10 -13.83 11.27 -10.18
N PRO A 11 -14.20 11.13 -11.47
CA PRO A 11 -15.59 10.91 -11.85
C PRO A 11 -16.10 9.58 -11.28
N PRO A 12 -17.38 9.52 -10.85
CA PRO A 12 -18.01 8.27 -10.47
C PRO A 12 -18.09 7.34 -11.69
N LEU A 13 -17.89 6.04 -11.46
CA LEU A 13 -18.06 4.98 -12.45
C LEU A 13 -19.47 5.06 -13.07
N ARG A 14 -19.56 5.31 -14.37
CA ARG A 14 -20.83 5.34 -15.11
C ARG A 14 -21.41 3.91 -15.20
N ARG A 15 -22.62 3.72 -14.71
CA ARG A 15 -23.45 2.56 -15.06
C ARG A 15 -23.79 2.62 -16.55
N GLY A 16 -23.66 1.47 -17.23
CA GLY A 16 -23.92 1.34 -18.65
C GLY A 16 -25.34 1.79 -19.03
N GLY A 17 -25.39 2.69 -19.98
CA GLY A 17 -26.62 3.08 -20.67
C GLY A 17 -26.71 2.33 -21.99
N GLU A 18 -27.87 1.74 -22.24
CA GLU A 18 -28.24 1.02 -23.46
C GLU A 18 -28.15 1.91 -24.71
N SER A 19 -27.57 1.40 -25.79
CA SER A 19 -27.65 2.01 -27.12
C SER A 19 -28.71 1.30 -27.97
N PRO A 20 -29.43 2.03 -28.84
CA PRO A 20 -30.49 1.45 -29.67
C PRO A 20 -29.95 0.69 -30.87
N PRO A 21 -30.72 -0.23 -31.47
CA PRO A 21 -30.28 -1.13 -32.52
C PRO A 21 -30.24 -0.47 -33.91
N SER A 22 -29.29 -0.87 -34.73
CA SER A 22 -29.22 -0.61 -36.18
C SER A 22 -29.27 -1.92 -37.00
N PRO A 23 -29.74 -1.89 -38.24
CA PRO A 23 -30.38 -3.06 -38.87
C PRO A 23 -29.40 -4.00 -39.59
N ALA A 24 -29.95 -5.20 -39.83
CA ALA A 24 -29.31 -6.38 -40.39
C ALA A 24 -28.77 -6.25 -41.83
N SER A 25 -27.62 -6.89 -42.10
CA SER A 25 -27.34 -7.48 -43.42
C SER A 25 -26.68 -8.85 -43.23
N ALA A 26 -27.15 -9.81 -43.99
CA ALA A 26 -26.76 -11.23 -43.99
C ALA A 26 -25.41 -11.46 -44.68
N GLY A 27 -24.67 -12.49 -44.21
CA GLY A 27 -23.46 -12.98 -44.87
C GLY A 27 -22.84 -14.16 -44.10
N GLU A 28 -22.97 -15.35 -44.65
CA GLU A 28 -22.47 -16.63 -44.12
C GLU A 28 -20.93 -16.69 -44.10
N GLY A 29 -20.36 -17.27 -43.02
CA GLY A 29 -18.96 -17.62 -42.96
C GLY A 29 -18.62 -18.38 -41.68
N ARG A 30 -18.55 -19.71 -41.74
CA ARG A 30 -18.10 -20.57 -40.63
C ARG A 30 -16.60 -20.36 -40.37
N GLY A 31 -16.23 -19.85 -39.20
CA GLY A 31 -14.88 -19.83 -38.65
C GLY A 31 -14.84 -20.51 -37.25
N PRO A 32 -13.68 -20.95 -36.73
CA PRO A 32 -13.60 -21.93 -35.67
C PRO A 32 -13.98 -21.32 -34.29
N ARG A 33 -14.60 -22.17 -33.47
CA ARG A 33 -15.07 -21.87 -32.11
C ARG A 33 -13.91 -21.43 -31.21
N SER A 34 -13.86 -20.15 -30.82
CA SER A 34 -13.11 -19.71 -29.69
C SER A 34 -13.80 -20.16 -28.40
N GLY A 35 -13.10 -20.96 -27.61
CA GLY A 35 -13.57 -21.41 -26.31
C GLY A 35 -13.87 -20.21 -25.42
N LYS A 36 -15.10 -20.09 -24.97
CA LYS A 36 -15.47 -19.25 -23.83
C LYS A 36 -14.75 -19.81 -22.60
N GLY A 37 -13.80 -19.05 -22.04
CA GLY A 37 -13.28 -19.29 -20.71
C GLY A 37 -14.43 -19.17 -19.72
N GLY A 38 -15.01 -20.29 -19.32
CA GLY A 38 -15.95 -20.37 -18.22
C GLY A 38 -15.15 -20.10 -16.93
N GLY A 39 -15.28 -18.93 -16.33
CA GLY A 39 -14.89 -18.71 -14.95
C GLY A 39 -15.76 -19.63 -14.11
N THR A 40 -15.22 -20.75 -13.64
CA THR A 40 -15.82 -21.56 -12.60
C THR A 40 -15.91 -20.68 -11.35
N ALA A 41 -17.14 -20.38 -10.91
CA ALA A 41 -17.36 -19.80 -9.59
C ALA A 41 -16.62 -20.70 -8.58
N LEU A 42 -15.60 -20.13 -7.90
CA LEU A 42 -14.99 -20.82 -6.77
C LEU A 42 -16.12 -21.03 -5.73
N GLY A 43 -16.22 -22.25 -5.21
CA GLY A 43 -17.17 -22.56 -4.13
C GLY A 43 -16.89 -21.73 -2.86
N PRO A 44 -17.47 -22.09 -1.72
CA PRO A 44 -17.17 -21.42 -0.47
C PRO A 44 -15.66 -21.37 -0.21
N ALA A 45 -15.19 -20.32 0.47
CA ALA A 45 -13.78 -20.13 0.76
C ALA A 45 -13.13 -21.38 1.37
N PRO A 46 -12.04 -21.89 0.82
CA PRO A 46 -11.44 -23.14 1.26
C PRO A 46 -10.90 -23.00 2.70
N LEU A 47 -11.04 -24.07 3.46
CA LEU A 47 -10.38 -24.21 4.75
C LEU A 47 -8.95 -24.68 4.53
N LEU A 48 -8.02 -24.10 5.25
CA LEU A 48 -6.61 -24.44 5.21
C LEU A 48 -6.03 -24.68 6.59
N THR A 49 -4.95 -25.43 6.67
CA THR A 49 -4.13 -25.59 7.87
C THR A 49 -2.73 -25.03 7.61
N ILE A 50 -2.22 -24.21 8.50
CA ILE A 50 -0.82 -23.76 8.48
C ILE A 50 0.03 -24.90 9.05
N ARG A 51 1.01 -25.39 8.30
CA ARG A 51 1.90 -26.49 8.69
C ARG A 51 3.27 -26.02 9.20
N ALA A 52 3.76 -24.87 8.69
CA ALA A 52 5.02 -24.28 9.11
C ALA A 52 5.02 -22.78 8.83
N ILE A 53 5.74 -22.02 9.65
CA ILE A 53 6.01 -20.59 9.47
C ILE A 53 7.50 -20.37 9.71
N ASP A 54 8.24 -20.01 8.67
CA ASP A 54 9.67 -19.71 8.73
C ASP A 54 9.89 -18.20 8.56
N LEU A 55 10.79 -17.64 9.39
CA LEU A 55 11.11 -16.23 9.45
C LEU A 55 12.58 -16.01 9.11
N TYR A 56 12.83 -15.09 8.17
CA TYR A 56 14.18 -14.76 7.71
C TYR A 56 14.36 -13.25 7.58
N GLU A 57 15.60 -12.82 7.40
CA GLU A 57 15.93 -11.43 7.09
C GLU A 57 17.16 -11.31 6.18
N ARG A 58 17.29 -10.14 5.55
CA ARG A 58 18.43 -9.72 4.75
C ARG A 58 18.71 -8.23 4.98
N PRO A 59 19.97 -7.80 5.19
CA PRO A 59 20.30 -6.38 5.30
C PRO A 59 20.10 -5.68 3.95
N VAL A 60 19.58 -4.45 3.98
CA VAL A 60 19.48 -3.56 2.81
C VAL A 60 20.17 -2.25 3.14
N ARG A 61 21.09 -1.81 2.27
CA ARG A 61 21.71 -0.48 2.33
C ARG A 61 21.09 0.44 1.30
N PHE A 62 20.86 1.68 1.69
CA PHE A 62 20.34 2.69 0.78
C PHE A 62 21.48 3.36 0.01
N VAL A 63 21.23 3.70 -1.25
CA VAL A 63 22.18 4.43 -2.12
C VAL A 63 22.29 5.90 -1.78
N LYS A 64 21.30 6.44 -1.06
CA LYS A 64 21.29 7.78 -0.47
C LYS A 64 20.49 7.76 0.84
N PRO A 65 20.78 8.64 1.81
CA PRO A 65 19.99 8.74 3.02
C PRO A 65 18.52 9.07 2.72
N PHE A 66 17.61 8.42 3.44
CA PHE A 66 16.17 8.71 3.39
C PHE A 66 15.73 9.40 4.67
N ARG A 67 15.20 10.63 4.54
CA ARG A 67 14.69 11.39 5.68
C ARG A 67 13.18 11.56 5.61
N PHE A 68 12.51 11.12 6.67
CA PHE A 68 11.09 11.37 6.92
C PHE A 68 10.92 11.88 8.35
N GLY A 69 10.16 12.96 8.53
CA GLY A 69 10.08 13.67 9.80
C GLY A 69 11.48 14.01 10.34
N SER A 70 11.77 13.64 11.57
CA SER A 70 13.07 13.88 12.24
C SER A 70 14.08 12.74 12.04
N VAL A 71 13.73 11.67 11.33
CA VAL A 71 14.54 10.44 11.21
C VAL A 71 15.25 10.37 9.87
N THR A 72 16.54 10.05 9.89
CA THR A 72 17.34 9.74 8.70
C THR A 72 17.79 8.29 8.74
N VAL A 73 17.54 7.54 7.67
CA VAL A 73 17.82 6.11 7.52
C VAL A 73 18.78 5.89 6.36
N GLU A 74 19.86 5.14 6.60
CA GLU A 74 20.86 4.77 5.59
C GLU A 74 20.85 3.27 5.28
N ALA A 75 20.27 2.48 6.17
CA ALA A 75 20.09 1.05 6.02
C ALA A 75 18.92 0.56 6.88
N ALA A 76 18.27 -0.51 6.44
CA ALA A 76 17.28 -1.22 7.24
C ALA A 76 17.24 -2.70 6.80
N PRO A 77 16.95 -3.65 7.69
CA PRO A 77 16.78 -5.04 7.26
C PRO A 77 15.43 -5.22 6.57
N GLN A 78 15.38 -6.16 5.63
CA GLN A 78 14.16 -6.67 5.02
C GLN A 78 13.81 -8.02 5.65
N ALA A 79 12.62 -8.15 6.20
CA ALA A 79 12.09 -9.42 6.67
C ALA A 79 11.52 -10.24 5.49
N PHE A 80 11.66 -11.56 5.59
CA PHE A 80 11.03 -12.53 4.70
C PHE A 80 10.29 -13.56 5.55
N VAL A 81 9.10 -13.92 5.10
CA VAL A 81 8.27 -14.93 5.74
C VAL A 81 7.84 -15.93 4.68
N ARG A 82 7.96 -17.23 4.99
CA ARG A 82 7.29 -18.27 4.20
C ARG A 82 6.42 -19.14 5.10
N VAL A 83 5.30 -19.56 4.54
CA VAL A 83 4.31 -20.37 5.25
C VAL A 83 3.97 -21.59 4.41
N LEU A 84 4.00 -22.79 5.00
CA LEU A 84 3.49 -24.01 4.36
C LEU A 84 1.99 -24.10 4.64
N VAL A 85 1.19 -24.00 3.61
CA VAL A 85 -0.28 -24.09 3.64
C VAL A 85 -0.71 -25.45 3.12
N HIS A 86 -1.63 -26.12 3.80
CA HIS A 86 -2.27 -27.34 3.40
C HIS A 86 -3.79 -27.14 3.26
N VAL A 87 -4.37 -27.57 2.15
CA VAL A 87 -5.81 -27.57 1.88
C VAL A 87 -6.26 -29.01 1.65
N ASP A 88 -7.16 -29.51 2.49
CA ASP A 88 -7.62 -30.90 2.45
C ASP A 88 -8.21 -31.27 1.10
N GLY A 89 -7.77 -32.41 0.56
CA GLY A 89 -8.22 -32.91 -0.74
C GLY A 89 -7.67 -32.16 -1.97
N VAL A 90 -6.88 -31.09 -1.78
CA VAL A 90 -6.28 -30.30 -2.87
C VAL A 90 -4.77 -30.44 -2.88
N GLY A 91 -4.10 -30.20 -1.75
CA GLY A 91 -2.63 -30.29 -1.66
C GLY A 91 -2.01 -29.28 -0.70
N GLU A 92 -0.69 -29.11 -0.85
CA GLU A 92 0.06 -28.15 -0.05
C GLU A 92 1.03 -27.32 -0.90
N ALA A 93 1.32 -26.09 -0.46
CA ALA A 93 2.32 -25.23 -1.09
C ALA A 93 2.94 -24.27 -0.09
N TRP A 94 4.20 -23.92 -0.35
CA TRP A 94 4.84 -22.79 0.31
C TRP A 94 4.40 -21.48 -0.33
N GLY A 95 3.93 -20.55 0.49
CA GLY A 95 3.75 -19.17 0.12
C GLY A 95 4.81 -18.28 0.76
N GLY A 96 5.14 -17.17 0.13
CA GLY A 96 6.20 -16.28 0.57
C GLY A 96 5.84 -14.81 0.49
N THR A 97 6.48 -14.01 1.34
CA THR A 97 6.40 -12.55 1.32
C THR A 97 7.69 -11.92 1.80
N ALA A 98 7.82 -10.62 1.56
CA ALA A 98 8.88 -9.79 2.12
C ALA A 98 8.34 -8.41 2.50
N GLU A 99 9.00 -7.73 3.46
CA GLU A 99 8.70 -6.34 3.83
C GLU A 99 9.89 -5.70 4.53
N MET A 100 10.04 -4.38 4.41
CA MET A 100 11.09 -3.65 5.12
C MET A 100 10.79 -3.50 6.60
N MET A 101 11.81 -3.61 7.44
CA MET A 101 11.74 -3.27 8.87
C MET A 101 12.27 -1.85 9.06
N MET A 102 11.45 -0.85 8.64
CA MET A 102 11.85 0.55 8.69
C MET A 102 11.95 1.06 10.13
N PRO A 103 13.15 1.50 10.56
CA PRO A 103 13.35 2.01 11.90
C PRO A 103 12.54 3.28 12.11
N LYS A 104 12.00 3.47 13.32
CA LYS A 104 11.32 4.69 13.77
C LYS A 104 10.04 5.06 13.01
N TRP A 105 9.56 4.23 12.05
CA TRP A 105 8.29 4.50 11.39
C TRP A 105 7.10 3.91 12.18
N PHE A 106 7.21 2.66 12.60
CA PHE A 106 6.17 1.99 13.41
C PHE A 106 6.14 2.46 14.87
N ASP A 107 7.30 2.81 15.40
CA ASP A 107 7.50 3.29 16.77
C ASP A 107 8.40 4.53 16.78
N LYS A 108 7.78 5.71 16.95
CA LYS A 108 8.49 7.00 16.97
C LYS A 108 8.88 7.46 18.40
N ARG A 109 8.66 6.64 19.43
CA ARG A 109 8.97 7.02 20.81
C ARG A 109 10.42 7.49 20.93
N PRO A 110 10.68 8.67 21.55
CA PRO A 110 12.01 9.27 21.57
C PRO A 110 13.02 8.50 22.43
N ASP A 111 12.55 7.73 23.40
CA ASP A 111 13.34 6.89 24.29
C ASP A 111 13.80 5.57 23.66
N ARG A 112 13.43 5.29 22.42
CA ARG A 112 13.83 4.11 21.66
C ARG A 112 14.85 4.48 20.59
N SER A 113 15.94 3.71 20.49
CA SER A 113 16.88 3.81 19.37
C SER A 113 16.27 3.27 18.08
N PRO A 114 16.82 3.59 16.89
CA PRO A 114 16.43 2.99 15.64
C PRO A 114 16.48 1.45 15.66
N ASP A 115 17.54 0.87 16.22
CA ASP A 115 17.72 -0.59 16.30
C ASP A 115 16.67 -1.24 17.21
N GLU A 116 16.37 -0.68 18.38
CA GLU A 116 15.31 -1.17 19.25
C GLU A 116 13.95 -1.16 18.57
N THR A 117 13.68 -0.21 17.67
CA THR A 117 12.41 -0.19 16.93
C THR A 117 12.37 -1.27 15.85
N VAL A 118 13.50 -1.65 15.26
CA VAL A 118 13.62 -2.80 14.35
C VAL A 118 13.44 -4.11 15.13
N ASP A 119 14.04 -4.24 16.32
CA ASP A 119 13.85 -5.40 17.20
C ASP A 119 12.39 -5.56 17.63
N GLY A 120 11.68 -4.45 17.84
CA GLY A 120 10.23 -4.45 18.03
C GLY A 120 9.47 -5.10 16.87
N LEU A 121 9.88 -4.88 15.62
CA LEU A 121 9.28 -5.53 14.44
C LEU A 121 9.62 -7.02 14.37
N ARG A 122 10.86 -7.39 14.67
CA ARG A 122 11.27 -8.80 14.79
C ARG A 122 10.43 -9.53 15.87
N ARG A 123 10.22 -8.86 17.00
CA ARG A 123 9.38 -9.40 18.09
C ARG A 123 7.92 -9.55 17.66
N SER A 124 7.36 -8.55 16.96
CA SER A 124 6.01 -8.62 16.39
C SER A 124 5.85 -9.85 15.47
N LEU A 125 6.84 -10.14 14.61
CA LEU A 125 6.83 -11.33 13.73
C LEU A 125 6.83 -12.63 14.53
N ARG A 126 7.64 -12.76 15.59
CA ARG A 126 7.68 -13.97 16.43
C ARG A 126 6.37 -14.17 17.18
N LEU A 127 5.84 -13.11 17.79
CA LEU A 127 4.55 -13.17 18.49
C LEU A 127 3.41 -13.53 17.53
N ALA A 128 3.42 -13.01 16.31
CA ALA A 128 2.44 -13.35 15.30
C ALA A 128 2.55 -14.82 14.88
N ARG A 129 3.76 -15.34 14.65
CA ARG A 129 3.96 -16.77 14.38
C ARG A 129 3.33 -17.64 15.47
N ASP A 130 3.55 -17.28 16.73
CA ASP A 130 3.03 -18.03 17.87
C ASP A 130 1.50 -17.90 17.99
N ALA A 131 0.92 -16.73 17.67
CA ALA A 131 -0.53 -16.50 17.68
C ALA A 131 -1.27 -17.22 16.54
N TYR A 132 -0.67 -17.34 15.36
CA TYR A 132 -1.27 -18.09 14.25
C TYR A 132 -1.22 -19.60 14.49
N GLY A 133 -0.13 -20.12 15.08
CA GLY A 133 0.05 -21.55 15.34
C GLY A 133 0.02 -22.43 14.09
N THR A 134 0.07 -23.76 14.29
CA THR A 134 0.16 -24.71 13.15
C THR A 134 -0.96 -25.76 13.10
N ASP A 135 -1.87 -25.78 14.06
CA ASP A 135 -2.83 -26.91 14.20
C ASP A 135 -4.30 -26.52 13.94
N ARG A 136 -4.54 -25.26 13.66
CA ARG A 136 -5.87 -24.75 13.39
C ARG A 136 -6.23 -24.91 11.92
N THR A 137 -7.48 -25.32 11.64
CA THR A 137 -8.08 -25.30 10.31
C THR A 137 -9.12 -24.18 10.24
N ASP A 138 -8.96 -23.24 9.31
CA ASP A 138 -9.86 -22.09 9.08
C ASP A 138 -9.66 -21.54 7.65
N THR A 139 -10.45 -20.55 7.24
CA THR A 139 -10.16 -19.78 6.04
C THR A 139 -8.89 -18.92 6.26
N ALA A 140 -8.28 -18.41 5.21
CA ALA A 140 -7.10 -17.54 5.33
C ALA A 140 -7.40 -16.32 6.21
N PHE A 141 -8.54 -15.65 6.00
CA PHE A 141 -8.99 -14.55 6.86
C PHE A 141 -9.40 -15.03 8.27
N GLY A 142 -9.93 -16.25 8.37
CA GLY A 142 -10.27 -16.87 9.67
C GLY A 142 -9.06 -17.01 10.59
N HIS A 143 -7.90 -17.43 10.05
CA HIS A 143 -6.63 -17.47 10.80
C HIS A 143 -6.23 -16.08 11.29
N HIS A 144 -6.30 -15.05 10.43
CA HIS A 144 -6.04 -13.67 10.80
C HIS A 144 -6.96 -13.20 11.93
N ALA A 145 -8.27 -13.37 11.77
CA ALA A 145 -9.24 -12.89 12.73
C ALA A 145 -9.10 -13.54 14.10
N ALA A 146 -8.75 -14.85 14.14
CA ALA A 146 -8.49 -15.55 15.39
C ALA A 146 -7.21 -15.11 16.09
N ALA A 147 -6.17 -14.77 15.33
CA ALA A 147 -4.89 -14.31 15.87
C ALA A 147 -4.92 -12.83 16.31
N TYR A 148 -5.84 -12.02 15.77
CA TYR A 148 -5.81 -10.56 15.85
C TYR A 148 -5.69 -10.02 17.28
N GLU A 149 -6.63 -10.35 18.18
CA GLU A 149 -6.58 -9.84 19.55
C GLU A 149 -5.46 -10.48 20.38
N THR A 150 -5.15 -11.76 20.16
CA THR A 150 -4.03 -12.45 20.84
C THR A 150 -2.70 -11.77 20.50
N GLN A 151 -2.48 -11.45 19.24
CA GLN A 151 -1.29 -10.72 18.77
C GLN A 151 -1.18 -9.34 19.41
N ARG A 152 -2.27 -8.55 19.38
CA ARG A 152 -2.28 -7.20 19.94
C ARG A 152 -2.01 -7.24 21.45
N ALA A 153 -2.66 -8.16 22.19
CA ALA A 153 -2.45 -8.31 23.62
C ALA A 153 -0.99 -8.70 23.94
N ALA A 154 -0.42 -9.65 23.19
CA ALA A 154 0.96 -10.08 23.38
C ALA A 154 1.96 -8.93 23.08
N CYS A 155 1.73 -8.14 22.01
CA CYS A 155 2.55 -6.98 21.69
C CYS A 155 2.44 -5.89 22.75
N ARG A 156 1.24 -5.57 23.25
CA ARG A 156 1.07 -4.60 24.35
C ARG A 156 1.76 -5.06 25.63
N ALA A 157 1.66 -6.35 25.97
CA ALA A 157 2.38 -6.92 27.10
C ALA A 157 3.91 -6.84 26.94
N ALA A 158 4.38 -6.85 25.69
CA ALA A 158 5.79 -6.65 25.34
C ALA A 158 6.18 -5.16 25.22
N GLY A 159 5.26 -4.21 25.48
CA GLY A 159 5.50 -2.78 25.38
C GLY A 159 5.60 -2.24 23.95
N LEU A 160 5.07 -2.97 22.96
CA LEU A 160 5.07 -2.56 21.56
C LEU A 160 3.81 -1.76 21.22
N PRO A 161 3.89 -0.69 20.40
CA PRO A 161 2.74 0.06 19.91
C PRO A 161 1.83 -0.80 19.02
N ASP A 162 0.54 -0.44 18.93
CA ASP A 162 -0.44 -1.18 18.13
C ASP A 162 -0.09 -1.20 16.63
N LEU A 163 0.50 -0.13 16.09
CA LEU A 163 0.99 -0.12 14.70
C LEU A 163 2.12 -1.15 14.51
N THR A 164 3.04 -1.29 15.48
CA THR A 164 4.07 -2.34 15.45
C THR A 164 3.45 -3.73 15.55
N ALA A 165 2.37 -3.90 16.32
CA ALA A 165 1.66 -5.16 16.44
C ALA A 165 1.04 -5.63 15.12
N ALA A 166 0.66 -4.72 14.22
CA ALA A 166 0.10 -5.04 12.91
C ALA A 166 1.13 -5.64 11.93
N TYR A 167 2.43 -5.39 12.13
CA TYR A 167 3.50 -5.79 11.20
C TYR A 167 3.62 -7.31 11.04
N GLY A 168 3.66 -8.05 12.13
CA GLY A 168 3.81 -9.51 12.10
C GLY A 168 2.67 -10.20 11.34
N PRO A 169 1.39 -9.97 11.71
CA PRO A 169 0.24 -10.48 10.97
C PRO A 169 0.24 -10.10 9.50
N ALA A 170 0.61 -8.86 9.16
CA ALA A 170 0.62 -8.39 7.77
C ALA A 170 1.53 -9.24 6.86
N LEU A 171 2.66 -9.73 7.37
CA LEU A 171 3.53 -10.61 6.59
C LEU A 171 3.01 -12.05 6.57
N ILE A 172 2.57 -12.59 7.72
CA ILE A 172 2.05 -13.96 7.75
C ILE A 172 0.83 -14.08 6.84
N ASP A 173 -0.11 -13.14 6.86
CA ASP A 173 -1.29 -13.12 5.99
C ASP A 173 -0.94 -13.14 4.50
N LYS A 174 0.04 -12.32 4.10
CA LYS A 174 0.50 -12.31 2.70
C LYS A 174 1.10 -13.66 2.30
N ALA A 175 1.89 -14.27 3.17
CA ALA A 175 2.49 -15.58 2.91
C ALA A 175 1.44 -16.72 2.92
N VAL A 176 0.47 -16.70 3.83
CA VAL A 176 -0.66 -17.65 3.85
C VAL A 176 -1.48 -17.54 2.58
N LEU A 177 -1.81 -16.31 2.18
CA LEU A 177 -2.57 -16.08 0.94
C LEU A 177 -1.78 -16.52 -0.31
N ASP A 178 -0.48 -16.25 -0.38
CA ASP A 178 0.37 -16.73 -1.49
C ASP A 178 0.35 -18.26 -1.56
N GLY A 179 0.49 -18.96 -0.41
CA GLY A 179 0.42 -20.41 -0.33
C GLY A 179 -0.94 -20.96 -0.78
N LEU A 180 -2.02 -20.38 -0.27
CA LEU A 180 -3.39 -20.75 -0.67
C LEU A 180 -3.61 -20.60 -2.18
N LEU A 181 -3.25 -19.45 -2.75
CA LEU A 181 -3.41 -19.19 -4.18
C LEU A 181 -2.59 -20.17 -5.05
N ARG A 182 -1.40 -20.57 -4.58
CA ARG A 182 -0.57 -21.59 -5.26
C ARG A 182 -1.22 -22.98 -5.20
N VAL A 183 -1.76 -23.39 -4.04
CA VAL A 183 -2.51 -24.64 -3.91
C VAL A 183 -3.70 -24.68 -4.85
N LEU A 184 -4.43 -23.56 -4.97
CA LEU A 184 -5.59 -23.41 -5.84
C LEU A 184 -5.22 -23.20 -7.31
N ASN A 185 -3.92 -23.07 -7.64
CA ASN A 185 -3.41 -22.72 -8.97
C ASN A 185 -4.14 -21.50 -9.58
N THR A 186 -4.35 -20.46 -8.78
CA THR A 186 -5.03 -19.22 -9.19
C THR A 186 -4.17 -18.01 -8.89
N ASP A 187 -4.39 -16.92 -9.63
CA ASP A 187 -3.73 -15.64 -9.39
C ASP A 187 -4.44 -14.82 -8.29
N PHE A 188 -3.73 -13.84 -7.78
CA PHE A 188 -4.20 -12.97 -6.70
C PHE A 188 -5.51 -12.23 -7.04
N PHE A 189 -5.62 -11.68 -8.26
CA PHE A 189 -6.78 -10.89 -8.65
C PHE A 189 -8.04 -11.76 -8.76
N THR A 190 -7.91 -12.91 -9.39
CA THR A 190 -9.00 -13.89 -9.52
C THR A 190 -9.41 -14.44 -8.16
N GLY A 191 -8.44 -14.85 -7.33
CA GLY A 191 -8.71 -15.41 -6.00
C GLY A 191 -9.39 -14.41 -5.05
N MET A 192 -8.91 -13.18 -5.01
CA MET A 192 -9.49 -12.14 -4.14
C MET A 192 -10.89 -11.73 -4.58
N ARG A 193 -11.14 -11.60 -5.88
CA ARG A 193 -12.48 -11.32 -6.41
C ARG A 193 -13.49 -12.44 -6.15
N ALA A 194 -13.02 -13.66 -6.05
CA ALA A 194 -13.83 -14.81 -5.67
C ALA A 194 -13.91 -15.03 -4.15
N ASN A 195 -13.37 -14.12 -3.36
CA ASN A 195 -13.25 -14.20 -1.90
C ASN A 195 -12.65 -15.54 -1.41
N CYS A 196 -11.63 -16.06 -2.08
CA CYS A 196 -11.00 -17.33 -1.68
C CYS A 196 -10.35 -17.24 -0.28
N ALA A 197 -10.06 -16.03 0.20
CA ALA A 197 -9.55 -15.79 1.55
C ALA A 197 -10.62 -15.92 2.64
N GLY A 198 -11.92 -15.87 2.30
CA GLY A 198 -13.04 -15.91 3.24
C GLY A 198 -13.15 -14.64 4.09
N ILE A 199 -12.94 -13.46 3.47
CA ILE A 199 -13.06 -12.17 4.14
C ILE A 199 -14.52 -11.92 4.52
N ASP A 200 -14.77 -11.55 5.78
CA ASP A 200 -16.08 -11.18 6.29
C ASP A 200 -15.99 -9.98 7.26
N ALA A 201 -17.12 -9.58 7.83
CA ALA A 201 -17.23 -8.39 8.68
C ALA A 201 -16.90 -8.62 10.17
N ARG A 202 -16.39 -9.81 10.58
CA ARG A 202 -16.19 -10.10 12.01
C ARG A 202 -15.24 -9.16 12.76
N LEU A 203 -14.30 -8.50 12.04
CA LEU A 203 -13.41 -7.46 12.58
C LEU A 203 -13.88 -6.03 12.25
N THR A 204 -14.97 -5.88 11.52
CA THR A 204 -15.52 -4.59 11.05
C THR A 204 -17.04 -4.57 11.23
N PRO A 205 -17.54 -4.46 12.47
CA PRO A 205 -18.98 -4.50 12.76
C PRO A 205 -19.76 -3.37 12.05
N ASP A 206 -19.08 -2.29 11.68
CA ASP A 206 -19.64 -1.20 10.87
C ASP A 206 -19.96 -1.60 9.40
N LEU A 207 -19.40 -2.73 8.92
CA LEU A 207 -19.75 -3.35 7.64
C LEU A 207 -20.74 -4.52 7.78
N ALA A 208 -21.30 -4.75 8.97
CA ALA A 208 -22.32 -5.78 9.14
C ALA A 208 -23.52 -5.50 8.20
N GLY A 209 -23.85 -6.50 7.35
CA GLY A 209 -24.89 -6.37 6.33
C GLY A 209 -24.46 -5.74 5.01
N PHE A 210 -23.20 -5.30 4.88
CA PHE A 210 -22.64 -4.92 3.59
C PHE A 210 -22.31 -6.18 2.78
N ASP A 211 -22.66 -6.20 1.49
CA ASP A 211 -22.36 -7.32 0.58
C ASP A 211 -20.87 -7.34 0.19
N LEU A 212 -20.03 -7.94 1.05
CA LEU A 212 -18.61 -8.04 0.83
C LEU A 212 -18.27 -8.94 -0.38
N ASP A 213 -19.00 -10.02 -0.61
CA ASP A 213 -18.77 -10.92 -1.74
C ASP A 213 -19.09 -10.22 -3.08
N GLY A 214 -20.23 -9.55 -3.16
CA GLY A 214 -20.58 -8.74 -4.33
C GLY A 214 -19.60 -7.58 -4.55
N PHE A 215 -19.14 -6.93 -3.48
CA PHE A 215 -18.11 -5.89 -3.55
C PHE A 215 -16.79 -6.45 -4.11
N LEU A 216 -16.28 -7.57 -3.58
CA LEU A 216 -15.03 -8.19 -4.04
C LEU A 216 -15.13 -8.64 -5.51
N ALA A 217 -16.24 -9.28 -5.89
CA ALA A 217 -16.49 -9.70 -7.26
C ALA A 217 -16.54 -8.52 -8.25
N GLY A 218 -17.02 -7.37 -7.79
CA GLY A 218 -17.11 -6.13 -8.56
C GLY A 218 -15.81 -5.33 -8.67
N LEU A 219 -14.73 -5.71 -7.96
CA LEU A 219 -13.45 -5.00 -8.09
C LEU A 219 -12.88 -5.13 -9.51
N GLU A 220 -12.41 -4.01 -10.04
CA GLU A 220 -11.76 -3.92 -11.35
C GLU A 220 -10.27 -3.59 -11.17
N PRO A 221 -9.38 -4.60 -11.18
CA PRO A 221 -7.95 -4.38 -11.00
C PRO A 221 -7.37 -3.46 -12.08
N ARG A 222 -6.48 -2.55 -11.68
CA ARG A 222 -5.76 -1.68 -12.60
C ARG A 222 -4.73 -2.46 -13.40
N MET A 223 -4.62 -2.17 -14.69
CA MET A 223 -3.59 -2.74 -15.57
C MET A 223 -2.22 -2.08 -15.39
N SER A 224 -2.17 -0.94 -14.71
CA SER A 224 -0.96 -0.26 -14.29
C SER A 224 -1.20 0.63 -13.09
N VAL A 225 -0.16 0.85 -12.28
CA VAL A 225 -0.16 1.76 -11.14
C VAL A 225 0.87 2.84 -11.39
N ALA A 226 0.45 4.11 -11.40
CA ALA A 226 1.37 5.22 -11.56
C ALA A 226 2.29 5.36 -10.33
N LEU A 227 3.53 5.76 -10.58
CA LEU A 227 4.50 6.02 -9.52
C LEU A 227 4.26 7.44 -8.96
N ARG A 228 3.92 7.54 -7.69
CA ARG A 228 3.92 8.81 -6.97
C ARG A 228 5.29 9.02 -6.35
N HIS A 229 6.06 9.92 -6.99
CA HIS A 229 7.43 10.22 -6.60
C HIS A 229 7.46 11.06 -5.33
N THR A 230 8.27 10.66 -4.36
CA THR A 230 8.45 11.41 -3.12
C THR A 230 9.54 12.46 -3.26
N VAL A 231 9.17 13.71 -3.00
CA VAL A 231 10.09 14.82 -2.80
C VAL A 231 10.35 14.94 -1.30
N GLY A 232 11.48 14.40 -0.86
CA GLY A 232 11.89 14.37 0.55
C GLY A 232 12.34 15.73 1.07
N LEU A 233 12.47 15.87 2.39
CA LEU A 233 12.90 17.12 3.03
C LEU A 233 14.33 17.55 2.65
N LEU A 234 15.17 16.61 2.22
CA LEU A 234 16.55 16.86 1.79
C LEU A 234 16.72 16.96 0.27
N ASP A 235 15.65 16.73 -0.49
CA ASP A 235 15.72 16.78 -1.95
C ASP A 235 15.68 18.24 -2.43
N GLU A 236 16.67 18.62 -3.22
CA GLU A 236 16.79 19.96 -3.78
C GLU A 236 15.88 20.14 -5.01
N PRO A 237 15.25 21.30 -5.23
CA PRO A 237 14.42 21.59 -6.41
C PRO A 237 15.13 21.32 -7.74
N GLU A 238 16.44 21.55 -7.82
CA GLU A 238 17.23 21.32 -9.03
C GLU A 238 17.41 19.83 -9.33
N ALA A 239 17.54 19.00 -8.30
CA ALA A 239 17.57 17.54 -8.46
C ALA A 239 16.23 17.01 -9.00
N LEU A 240 15.10 17.57 -8.54
CA LEU A 240 13.78 17.27 -9.09
C LEU A 240 13.67 17.66 -10.56
N ARG A 241 14.18 18.85 -10.94
CA ARG A 241 14.21 19.30 -12.34
C ARG A 241 15.01 18.34 -13.23
N ALA A 242 16.19 17.90 -12.77
CA ALA A 242 17.02 16.95 -13.50
C ALA A 242 16.35 15.58 -13.67
N LEU A 243 15.62 15.11 -12.65
CA LEU A 243 14.84 13.87 -12.69
C LEU A 243 13.71 13.97 -13.74
N LEU A 244 12.95 15.06 -13.74
CA LEU A 244 11.83 15.28 -14.66
C LEU A 244 12.27 15.39 -16.13
N ALA A 245 13.53 15.73 -16.39
CA ALA A 245 14.11 15.68 -17.72
C ALA A 245 14.36 14.25 -18.23
N GLN A 246 14.41 13.26 -17.33
CA GLN A 246 14.75 11.86 -17.64
C GLN A 246 13.57 10.90 -17.49
N GLU A 247 12.63 11.18 -16.59
CA GLU A 247 11.51 10.30 -16.25
C GLU A 247 10.16 10.99 -16.45
N ARG A 248 9.17 10.22 -16.92
CA ARG A 248 7.81 10.71 -17.17
C ARG A 248 6.96 10.61 -15.90
N LEU A 249 7.25 11.43 -14.91
CA LEU A 249 6.51 11.47 -13.67
C LEU A 249 5.38 12.50 -13.72
N GLY A 250 4.21 12.13 -13.25
CA GLY A 250 3.03 13.00 -13.16
C GLY A 250 2.32 12.93 -11.80
N ARG A 251 2.89 12.23 -10.82
CA ARG A 251 2.33 12.10 -9.47
C ARG A 251 3.44 12.35 -8.45
N PHE A 252 3.18 13.23 -7.49
CA PHE A 252 4.19 13.67 -6.52
C PHE A 252 3.62 13.63 -5.10
N LYS A 253 4.47 13.24 -4.16
CA LYS A 253 4.25 13.39 -2.71
C LYS A 253 5.33 14.30 -2.16
N ILE A 254 4.97 15.41 -1.53
CA ILE A 254 5.91 16.41 -1.01
C ILE A 254 5.88 16.36 0.50
N LYS A 255 7.04 16.11 1.11
CA LYS A 255 7.19 16.05 2.56
C LYS A 255 7.19 17.45 3.16
N LEU A 256 6.49 17.62 4.29
CA LEU A 256 6.38 18.84 5.08
C LEU A 256 7.19 18.70 6.39
N GLY A 257 7.77 19.80 6.84
CA GLY A 257 8.60 19.85 8.05
C GLY A 257 7.86 20.25 9.33
N GLY A 258 6.60 20.75 9.20
CA GLY A 258 5.76 21.17 10.32
C GLY A 258 5.90 22.65 10.71
N ASP A 259 6.78 23.41 10.06
CA ASP A 259 6.82 24.87 10.17
C ASP A 259 6.04 25.49 9.00
N PRO A 260 4.89 26.15 9.25
CA PRO A 260 4.05 26.68 8.18
C PRO A 260 4.77 27.61 7.21
N SER A 261 5.66 28.47 7.68
CA SER A 261 6.35 29.47 6.86
C SER A 261 7.45 28.82 6.01
N ALA A 262 8.25 27.94 6.59
CA ALA A 262 9.29 27.21 5.89
C ALA A 262 8.69 26.24 4.86
N ASP A 263 7.61 25.54 5.22
CA ASP A 263 6.91 24.61 4.33
C ASP A 263 6.29 25.33 3.12
N LEU A 264 5.68 26.51 3.31
CA LEU A 264 5.13 27.32 2.22
C LEU A 264 6.23 27.82 1.27
N ALA A 265 7.34 28.34 1.82
CA ALA A 265 8.46 28.81 0.99
C ALA A 265 9.04 27.68 0.15
N ARG A 266 9.32 26.52 0.76
CA ARG A 266 9.82 25.33 0.03
C ARG A 266 8.80 24.83 -1.01
N LEU A 267 7.53 24.80 -0.64
CA LEU A 267 6.47 24.36 -1.54
C LEU A 267 6.36 25.26 -2.77
N ALA A 268 6.55 26.56 -2.64
CA ALA A 268 6.55 27.50 -3.78
C ALA A 268 7.71 27.21 -4.74
N GLU A 269 8.90 26.87 -4.25
CA GLU A 269 10.05 26.48 -5.07
C GLU A 269 9.78 25.18 -5.84
N ILE A 270 9.27 24.15 -5.15
CA ILE A 270 8.92 22.86 -5.75
C ILE A 270 7.79 23.04 -6.77
N ALA A 271 6.75 23.80 -6.45
CA ALA A 271 5.63 24.07 -7.35
C ALA A 271 6.12 24.76 -8.62
N GLY A 272 7.04 25.71 -8.52
CA GLY A 272 7.67 26.37 -9.69
C GLY A 272 8.40 25.38 -10.61
N VAL A 273 9.08 24.38 -10.05
CA VAL A 273 9.72 23.31 -10.83
C VAL A 273 8.68 22.43 -11.50
N LEU A 274 7.65 21.98 -10.78
CA LEU A 274 6.60 21.11 -11.29
C LEU A 274 5.78 21.79 -12.39
N ASP A 275 5.38 23.04 -12.19
CA ASP A 275 4.62 23.83 -13.16
C ASP A 275 5.40 24.05 -14.46
N ALA A 276 6.74 24.17 -14.37
CA ALA A 276 7.60 24.37 -15.54
C ALA A 276 7.91 23.05 -16.29
N ALA A 277 8.02 21.91 -15.59
CA ALA A 277 8.62 20.70 -16.16
C ALA A 277 7.68 19.48 -16.21
N ALA A 278 6.68 19.38 -15.32
CA ALA A 278 5.86 18.17 -15.20
C ALA A 278 4.54 18.19 -16.00
N GLY A 279 4.16 19.30 -16.61
CA GLY A 279 2.92 19.42 -17.39
C GLY A 279 1.67 19.21 -16.51
N ASP A 280 0.79 18.27 -16.87
CA ASP A 280 -0.37 17.93 -16.06
C ASP A 280 0.01 16.93 -14.96
N TYR A 281 0.25 17.44 -13.77
CA TYR A 281 0.59 16.63 -12.59
C TYR A 281 -0.50 16.70 -11.52
N ARG A 282 -0.41 15.76 -10.56
CA ARG A 282 -1.14 15.81 -9.29
C ARG A 282 -0.16 15.65 -8.14
N ALA A 283 -0.45 16.31 -7.03
CA ALA A 283 0.40 16.29 -5.84
C ALA A 283 -0.38 15.94 -4.58
N THR A 284 0.33 15.38 -3.62
CA THR A 284 -0.11 15.20 -2.25
C THR A 284 0.93 15.78 -1.30
N LEU A 285 0.50 16.22 -0.13
CA LEU A 285 1.39 16.69 0.92
C LEU A 285 1.39 15.68 2.06
N ASP A 286 2.53 15.49 2.71
CA ASP A 286 2.65 14.57 3.83
C ASP A 286 3.35 15.25 5.01
N GLY A 287 2.58 15.41 6.08
CA GLY A 287 3.05 16.02 7.32
C GLY A 287 3.90 15.08 8.19
N ASN A 288 3.81 13.77 8.01
CA ASN A 288 4.50 12.75 8.83
C ASN A 288 4.47 13.07 10.34
N GLU A 289 3.31 13.57 10.83
CA GLU A 289 3.08 13.91 12.24
C GLU A 289 3.84 15.16 12.73
N GLN A 290 4.33 16.04 11.83
CA GLN A 290 5.24 17.14 12.22
C GLN A 290 4.51 18.41 12.70
N TYR A 291 3.23 18.63 12.34
CA TYR A 291 2.49 19.78 12.84
C TYR A 291 2.11 19.60 14.31
N ALA A 292 2.46 20.61 15.13
CA ALA A 292 2.25 20.55 16.58
C ALA A 292 0.78 20.45 16.97
N ASP A 293 -0.11 21.12 16.20
CA ASP A 293 -1.54 21.19 16.49
C ASP A 293 -2.37 21.68 15.29
N ALA A 294 -3.66 21.74 15.48
CA ALA A 294 -4.61 22.23 14.47
C ALA A 294 -4.41 23.73 14.13
N ALA A 295 -3.85 24.54 15.03
CA ALA A 295 -3.62 25.95 14.76
C ALA A 295 -2.47 26.15 13.76
N ALA A 296 -1.35 25.42 13.93
CA ALA A 296 -0.24 25.41 12.99
C ALA A 296 -0.69 24.89 11.61
N LEU A 297 -1.49 23.81 11.59
CA LEU A 297 -2.07 23.28 10.35
C LEU A 297 -2.98 24.30 9.66
N ASN A 298 -3.86 24.98 10.40
CA ASN A 298 -4.69 26.05 9.86
C ASN A 298 -3.89 27.22 9.30
N ALA A 299 -2.79 27.60 9.96
CA ALA A 299 -1.89 28.65 9.48
C ALA A 299 -1.24 28.27 8.14
N PHE A 300 -0.79 27.00 8.01
CA PHE A 300 -0.25 26.45 6.76
C PHE A 300 -1.31 26.49 5.64
N VAL A 301 -2.50 25.94 5.86
CA VAL A 301 -3.55 25.89 4.85
C VAL A 301 -4.01 27.30 4.45
N ALA A 302 -4.13 28.22 5.41
CA ALA A 302 -4.46 29.61 5.11
C ALA A 302 -3.36 30.33 4.31
N GLY A 303 -2.08 30.00 4.56
CA GLY A 303 -0.94 30.48 3.77
C GLY A 303 -0.99 29.94 2.34
N LEU A 304 -1.19 28.62 2.21
CA LEU A 304 -1.33 27.92 0.94
C LEU A 304 -2.43 28.54 0.06
N GLU A 305 -3.57 28.92 0.66
CA GLU A 305 -4.67 29.52 -0.09
C GLU A 305 -4.40 30.97 -0.52
N ARG A 306 -3.67 31.73 0.28
CA ARG A 306 -3.41 33.16 0.02
C ARG A 306 -2.23 33.40 -0.91
N ASP A 307 -1.28 32.47 -0.99
CA ASP A 307 -0.08 32.65 -1.80
C ASP A 307 -0.39 32.53 -3.30
N PRO A 308 -0.23 33.62 -4.08
CA PRO A 308 -0.46 33.57 -5.52
C PRO A 308 0.51 32.65 -6.26
N ALA A 309 1.73 32.44 -5.75
CA ALA A 309 2.71 31.52 -6.34
C ALA A 309 2.25 30.05 -6.29
N LEU A 310 1.37 29.73 -5.32
CA LEU A 310 0.81 28.39 -5.14
C LEU A 310 -0.58 28.19 -5.79
N ALA A 311 -1.11 29.19 -6.51
CA ALA A 311 -2.44 29.10 -7.09
C ALA A 311 -2.59 27.93 -8.08
N GLY A 312 -1.60 27.70 -8.95
CA GLY A 312 -1.56 26.56 -9.88
C GLY A 312 -1.47 25.22 -9.16
N PHE A 313 -0.58 25.14 -8.15
CA PHE A 313 -0.38 23.96 -7.34
C PHE A 313 -1.64 23.54 -6.56
N ARG A 314 -2.38 24.49 -5.98
CA ARG A 314 -3.64 24.21 -5.25
C ARG A 314 -4.65 23.45 -6.08
N GLY A 315 -4.82 23.81 -7.35
CA GLY A 315 -5.72 23.11 -8.28
C GLY A 315 -5.28 21.68 -8.62
N ARG A 316 -4.07 21.30 -8.22
CA ARG A 316 -3.48 19.97 -8.46
C ARG A 316 -3.27 19.16 -7.18
N LEU A 317 -3.47 19.79 -6.00
CA LEU A 317 -3.35 19.15 -4.69
C LEU A 317 -4.57 18.26 -4.43
N LEU A 318 -4.31 17.00 -4.08
CA LEU A 318 -5.35 16.00 -3.84
C LEU A 318 -5.74 15.92 -2.36
N TYR A 319 -4.75 15.89 -1.47
CA TYR A 319 -4.95 15.77 -0.02
C TYR A 319 -3.66 16.07 0.76
N ILE A 320 -3.84 16.24 2.07
CA ILE A 320 -2.76 16.29 3.06
C ILE A 320 -2.83 15.05 3.94
N GLU A 321 -1.70 14.34 4.07
CA GLU A 321 -1.58 13.10 4.81
C GLU A 321 -0.97 13.32 6.19
N GLN A 322 -1.49 12.64 7.21
CA GLN A 322 -1.00 12.55 8.59
C GLN A 322 -0.32 13.84 9.10
N PRO A 323 -1.03 14.96 9.15
CA PRO A 323 -0.40 16.24 9.51
C PRO A 323 0.03 16.30 10.97
N VAL A 324 -0.74 15.70 11.88
CA VAL A 324 -0.52 15.76 13.33
C VAL A 324 -0.17 14.39 13.90
N ALA A 325 0.41 14.37 15.10
CA ALA A 325 0.80 13.16 15.81
C ALA A 325 -0.32 12.11 15.86
N ARG A 326 0.04 10.84 15.67
CA ARG A 326 -0.92 9.71 15.54
C ARG A 326 -1.84 9.57 16.73
N GLU A 327 -1.36 9.88 17.93
CA GLU A 327 -2.13 9.82 19.17
C GLU A 327 -3.23 10.89 19.20
N ARG A 328 -2.99 12.07 18.56
CA ARG A 328 -3.94 13.18 18.51
C ARG A 328 -4.89 13.10 17.32
N ALA A 329 -4.46 12.52 16.23
CA ALA A 329 -5.20 12.53 14.97
C ALA A 329 -6.61 11.94 15.08
N LEU A 330 -6.79 10.92 15.94
CA LEU A 330 -8.07 10.23 16.16
C LEU A 330 -8.85 10.74 17.39
N GLU A 331 -8.27 11.64 18.19
CA GLU A 331 -8.87 12.15 19.42
C GLU A 331 -9.46 13.54 19.23
N ALA A 332 -8.86 14.36 18.37
CA ALA A 332 -9.26 15.75 18.17
C ALA A 332 -9.78 15.98 16.73
N PRO A 333 -10.98 16.56 16.56
CA PRO A 333 -11.48 16.91 15.24
C PRO A 333 -10.55 17.92 14.54
N LEU A 334 -10.37 17.73 13.22
CA LEU A 334 -9.65 18.68 12.35
C LEU A 334 -10.35 20.05 12.28
N GLY A 335 -11.66 20.11 12.57
CA GLY A 335 -12.44 21.32 12.49
C GLY A 335 -12.64 21.84 11.06
N ALA A 336 -12.81 23.14 10.90
CA ALA A 336 -13.12 23.77 9.61
C ALA A 336 -12.05 23.57 8.53
N VAL A 337 -10.81 23.23 8.89
CA VAL A 337 -9.77 22.96 7.87
C VAL A 337 -10.07 21.72 7.03
N ALA A 338 -10.80 20.74 7.58
CA ALA A 338 -11.20 19.53 6.86
C ALA A 338 -12.21 19.78 5.73
N GLU A 339 -12.90 20.94 5.75
CA GLU A 339 -13.83 21.35 4.69
C GLU A 339 -13.09 21.92 3.48
N ARG A 340 -11.90 22.47 3.70
CA ARG A 340 -11.09 23.20 2.72
C ARG A 340 -10.24 22.28 1.84
N ILE A 341 -9.59 21.28 2.45
CA ILE A 341 -8.73 20.32 1.78
C ILE A 341 -9.03 18.93 2.38
N PRO A 342 -9.05 17.85 1.58
CA PRO A 342 -9.12 16.49 2.11
C PRO A 342 -7.90 16.13 2.95
N PHE A 343 -8.12 15.47 4.09
CA PHE A 343 -7.06 14.90 4.93
C PHE A 343 -7.20 13.39 5.00
N ILE A 344 -6.08 12.69 5.09
CA ILE A 344 -6.02 11.24 5.29
C ILE A 344 -5.12 10.88 6.46
N ILE A 345 -5.37 9.73 7.07
CA ILE A 345 -4.48 9.13 8.06
C ILE A 345 -3.52 8.13 7.40
N ASP A 346 -2.33 7.98 7.99
CA ASP A 346 -1.34 6.94 7.67
C ASP A 346 -0.85 6.23 8.93
N GLU A 347 -0.01 6.87 9.74
CA GLU A 347 0.53 6.29 10.97
C GLU A 347 -0.54 6.04 12.05
N SER A 348 -1.67 6.73 11.97
CA SER A 348 -2.81 6.50 12.88
C SER A 348 -3.66 5.29 12.50
N ASP A 349 -3.42 4.64 11.34
CA ASP A 349 -4.16 3.46 10.89
C ASP A 349 -3.59 2.18 11.52
N ASP A 350 -3.69 2.04 12.84
CA ASP A 350 -3.10 0.99 13.66
C ASP A 350 -4.05 -0.17 14.00
N GLY A 351 -5.32 -0.08 13.61
CA GLY A 351 -6.34 -1.08 13.89
C GLY A 351 -7.55 -0.98 12.97
N TYR A 352 -8.49 -1.93 13.13
CA TYR A 352 -9.71 -1.95 12.32
C TYR A 352 -10.69 -0.83 12.65
N ASP A 353 -10.60 -0.21 13.83
CA ASP A 353 -11.42 0.94 14.25
C ASP A 353 -10.81 2.30 13.87
N ALA A 354 -9.56 2.34 13.40
CA ALA A 354 -8.84 3.59 13.13
C ALA A 354 -9.53 4.45 12.06
N PHE A 355 -9.90 3.87 10.91
CA PHE A 355 -10.53 4.64 9.84
C PHE A 355 -11.95 5.14 10.19
N PRO A 356 -12.85 4.37 10.84
CA PRO A 356 -14.10 4.91 11.39
C PRO A 356 -13.89 6.08 12.36
N ARG A 357 -12.90 6.00 13.27
CA ARG A 357 -12.56 7.10 14.19
C ARG A 357 -12.00 8.32 13.44
N ALA A 358 -11.14 8.11 12.47
CA ALA A 358 -10.61 9.18 11.63
C ALA A 358 -11.72 9.90 10.85
N ARG A 359 -12.68 9.14 10.31
CA ARG A 359 -13.88 9.71 9.67
C ARG A 359 -14.65 10.62 10.63
N ALA A 360 -14.86 10.17 11.85
CA ALA A 360 -15.55 10.98 12.89
C ALA A 360 -14.77 12.25 13.25
N ALA A 361 -13.41 12.23 13.14
CA ALA A 361 -12.53 13.38 13.34
C ALA A 361 -12.41 14.30 12.12
N GLY A 362 -13.08 13.99 10.99
CA GLY A 362 -13.11 14.83 9.78
C GLY A 362 -12.14 14.41 8.68
N TYR A 363 -11.39 13.32 8.84
CA TYR A 363 -10.57 12.76 7.76
C TYR A 363 -11.45 12.12 6.69
N ARG A 364 -11.04 12.22 5.43
CA ARG A 364 -11.79 11.68 4.28
C ARG A 364 -11.16 10.41 3.73
N GLY A 365 -9.95 10.05 4.15
CA GLY A 365 -9.30 8.89 3.61
C GLY A 365 -8.27 8.26 4.56
N VAL A 366 -7.73 7.15 4.07
CA VAL A 366 -6.67 6.39 4.74
C VAL A 366 -5.62 5.96 3.72
N SER A 367 -4.35 5.98 4.13
CA SER A 367 -3.25 5.46 3.34
C SER A 367 -3.13 3.95 3.53
N SER A 368 -3.27 3.18 2.45
CA SER A 368 -3.06 1.74 2.44
C SER A 368 -1.58 1.44 2.28
N LYS A 369 -1.06 0.60 3.19
CA LYS A 369 0.27 -0.03 3.09
C LYS A 369 0.11 -1.51 3.39
N SER A 370 0.66 -2.38 2.56
CA SER A 370 0.56 -3.84 2.77
C SER A 370 1.17 -4.28 4.10
N CYS A 371 2.14 -3.54 4.63
CA CYS A 371 2.77 -3.77 5.94
C CYS A 371 1.86 -3.48 7.14
N LYS A 372 0.71 -2.81 6.95
CA LYS A 372 -0.33 -2.59 7.97
C LYS A 372 -1.46 -3.62 7.91
N GLY A 373 -1.45 -4.53 6.93
CA GLY A 373 -2.39 -5.63 6.76
C GLY A 373 -3.22 -5.52 5.47
N LEU A 374 -3.13 -6.57 4.63
CA LEU A 374 -3.84 -6.64 3.35
C LEU A 374 -5.36 -6.70 3.54
N TYR A 375 -5.85 -7.47 4.51
CA TYR A 375 -7.29 -7.61 4.77
C TYR A 375 -7.90 -6.30 5.27
N LYS A 376 -7.16 -5.57 6.13
CA LYS A 376 -7.57 -4.23 6.58
C LYS A 376 -7.67 -3.26 5.41
N ALA A 377 -6.73 -3.28 4.47
CA ALA A 377 -6.79 -2.46 3.27
C ALA A 377 -8.04 -2.75 2.41
N VAL A 378 -8.36 -4.03 2.21
CA VAL A 378 -9.58 -4.46 1.48
C VAL A 378 -10.84 -4.01 2.21
N LEU A 379 -10.93 -4.18 3.53
CA LEU A 379 -12.09 -3.76 4.32
C LEU A 379 -12.20 -2.22 4.41
N ASN A 380 -11.09 -1.48 4.45
CA ASN A 380 -11.12 -0.02 4.34
C ASN A 380 -11.60 0.45 2.96
N ARG A 381 -11.27 -0.27 1.87
CA ARG A 381 -11.83 0.01 0.54
C ARG A 381 -13.33 -0.28 0.48
N ALA A 382 -13.78 -1.37 1.13
CA ALA A 382 -15.21 -1.67 1.28
C ALA A 382 -15.95 -0.57 2.06
N ARG A 383 -15.35 -0.01 3.11
CA ARG A 383 -15.86 1.16 3.84
C ARG A 383 -16.04 2.37 2.92
N CYS A 384 -15.07 2.66 2.07
CA CYS A 384 -15.19 3.77 1.11
C CYS A 384 -16.36 3.56 0.16
N GLU A 385 -16.63 2.31 -0.26
CA GLU A 385 -17.81 1.98 -1.07
C GLU A 385 -19.11 2.14 -0.29
N ALA A 386 -19.16 1.61 0.93
CA ALA A 386 -20.35 1.67 1.80
C ALA A 386 -20.70 3.10 2.24
N TRP A 387 -19.70 3.93 2.51
CA TRP A 387 -19.90 5.32 2.95
C TRP A 387 -20.11 6.28 1.78
N GLY A 388 -19.64 5.92 0.59
CA GLY A 388 -19.69 6.76 -0.61
C GLY A 388 -18.73 7.96 -0.56
N ALA A 389 -18.85 8.85 -1.55
CA ALA A 389 -18.08 10.10 -1.58
C ALA A 389 -18.39 10.95 -0.34
N PRO A 390 -17.41 11.68 0.22
CA PRO A 390 -16.08 11.93 -0.32
C PRO A 390 -14.98 11.00 0.19
N HIS A 391 -15.31 9.80 0.68
CA HIS A 391 -14.33 8.91 1.29
C HIS A 391 -13.54 8.15 0.23
N PHE A 392 -12.22 7.99 0.46
CA PHE A 392 -11.33 7.31 -0.46
C PHE A 392 -10.16 6.62 0.26
N ILE A 393 -9.46 5.75 -0.47
CA ILE A 393 -8.23 5.11 -0.03
C ILE A 393 -7.10 5.56 -0.94
N ALA A 394 -5.96 5.93 -0.36
CA ALA A 394 -4.70 6.16 -1.05
C ALA A 394 -3.78 4.95 -0.87
N ALA A 395 -2.68 4.90 -1.58
CA ALA A 395 -1.70 3.82 -1.43
C ALA A 395 -0.27 4.33 -1.40
N GLU A 396 0.54 3.65 -0.62
CA GLU A 396 1.97 3.86 -0.54
C GLU A 396 2.70 2.61 -0.04
N ASP A 397 3.99 2.55 -0.27
CA ASP A 397 4.82 1.46 0.21
C ASP A 397 5.69 1.85 1.42
N LEU A 398 6.22 0.85 2.09
CA LEU A 398 7.20 1.03 3.16
C LEU A 398 8.63 0.90 2.58
N THR A 399 8.98 1.67 1.55
CA THR A 399 10.27 1.54 0.86
C THR A 399 10.50 0.12 0.32
N CYS A 400 9.44 -0.51 -0.22
CA CYS A 400 9.44 -1.89 -0.69
C CYS A 400 10.57 -2.14 -1.69
N GLN A 401 11.42 -3.13 -1.38
CA GLN A 401 12.50 -3.53 -2.25
C GLN A 401 12.00 -4.39 -3.41
N ALA A 402 12.81 -4.47 -4.48
CA ALA A 402 12.56 -5.35 -5.62
C ALA A 402 12.35 -6.81 -5.16
N GLY A 403 11.44 -7.52 -5.81
CA GLY A 403 11.00 -8.87 -5.46
C GLY A 403 9.59 -8.91 -4.87
N LEU A 404 9.34 -9.83 -3.94
CA LEU A 404 8.00 -10.09 -3.39
C LEU A 404 7.32 -8.85 -2.81
N ALA A 405 8.07 -8.02 -2.05
CA ALA A 405 7.50 -6.88 -1.35
C ALA A 405 6.78 -5.92 -2.32
N VAL A 406 7.51 -5.40 -3.32
CA VAL A 406 6.93 -4.43 -4.26
C VAL A 406 5.88 -5.03 -5.18
N GLN A 407 6.00 -6.33 -5.53
CA GLN A 407 5.03 -7.00 -6.39
C GLN A 407 3.69 -7.19 -5.68
N GLN A 408 3.71 -7.73 -4.45
CA GLN A 408 2.52 -7.96 -3.65
C GLN A 408 1.81 -6.65 -3.29
N ASP A 409 2.58 -5.62 -2.92
CA ASP A 409 2.02 -4.31 -2.65
C ASP A 409 1.41 -3.67 -3.91
N THR A 410 2.09 -3.76 -5.07
CA THR A 410 1.56 -3.24 -6.34
C THR A 410 0.29 -3.98 -6.77
N ALA A 411 0.23 -5.29 -6.58
CA ALA A 411 -0.96 -6.08 -6.88
C ALA A 411 -2.14 -5.73 -5.97
N LEU A 412 -1.89 -5.51 -4.66
CA LEU A 412 -2.92 -5.04 -3.74
C LEU A 412 -3.46 -3.67 -4.15
N VAL A 413 -2.59 -2.72 -4.45
CA VAL A 413 -2.96 -1.38 -4.94
C VAL A 413 -3.82 -1.46 -6.20
N ALA A 414 -3.39 -2.30 -7.16
CA ALA A 414 -4.12 -2.53 -8.41
C ALA A 414 -5.50 -3.15 -8.18
N LEU A 415 -5.60 -4.18 -7.31
CA LEU A 415 -6.86 -4.83 -6.93
C LEU A 415 -7.86 -3.82 -6.36
N LEU A 416 -7.40 -2.92 -5.48
CA LEU A 416 -8.23 -1.90 -4.84
C LEU A 416 -8.65 -0.76 -5.78
N GLY A 417 -8.22 -0.80 -7.06
CA GLY A 417 -8.55 0.18 -8.09
C GLY A 417 -7.82 1.52 -7.92
N ILE A 418 -6.77 1.59 -7.09
CA ILE A 418 -6.03 2.82 -6.81
C ILE A 418 -5.11 3.14 -7.99
N ALA A 419 -5.14 4.40 -8.45
CA ALA A 419 -4.50 4.79 -9.71
C ALA A 419 -2.99 5.03 -9.57
N ASP A 420 -2.53 5.46 -8.40
CA ASP A 420 -1.14 5.75 -8.11
C ASP A 420 -0.76 5.36 -6.70
N ALA A 421 0.52 5.03 -6.48
CA ALA A 421 1.07 4.73 -5.18
C ALA A 421 2.43 5.39 -4.99
N GLU A 422 2.70 5.88 -3.79
CA GLU A 422 4.06 6.25 -3.41
C GLU A 422 4.96 5.02 -3.49
N ARG A 423 6.11 5.16 -4.16
CA ARG A 423 7.12 4.13 -4.31
C ARG A 423 8.50 4.69 -4.04
N ASN A 424 9.06 4.35 -2.90
CA ASN A 424 10.35 4.83 -2.45
C ASN A 424 11.47 3.83 -2.67
N GLY A 425 11.18 2.53 -2.69
CA GLY A 425 12.19 1.48 -2.75
C GLY A 425 13.15 1.61 -3.94
N HIS A 426 12.67 2.05 -5.11
CA HIS A 426 13.50 2.23 -6.29
C HIS A 426 14.39 3.48 -6.24
N GLN A 427 14.07 4.46 -5.39
CA GLN A 427 14.85 5.69 -5.21
C GLN A 427 16.00 5.52 -4.21
N TYR A 428 15.74 4.76 -3.16
CA TYR A 428 16.65 4.58 -2.03
C TYR A 428 17.35 3.24 -2.04
N GLY A 429 16.71 2.19 -2.58
CA GLY A 429 17.33 0.89 -2.78
C GLY A 429 18.06 0.78 -4.12
N ASN A 430 18.94 -0.22 -4.24
CA ASN A 430 19.72 -0.49 -5.44
C ASN A 430 19.13 -1.67 -6.24
N GLY A 431 17.83 -1.68 -6.47
CA GLY A 431 17.16 -2.81 -7.12
C GLY A 431 17.34 -4.11 -6.31
N PHE A 432 17.78 -5.17 -6.98
CA PHE A 432 18.09 -6.43 -6.30
C PHE A 432 19.45 -6.46 -5.61
N ASP A 433 20.30 -5.45 -5.79
CA ASP A 433 21.63 -5.28 -5.17
C ASP A 433 22.48 -6.57 -5.12
N GLY A 434 22.54 -7.29 -6.25
CA GLY A 434 23.28 -8.54 -6.35
C GLY A 434 22.60 -9.76 -5.71
N ALA A 435 21.36 -9.67 -5.31
CA ALA A 435 20.58 -10.81 -4.83
C ALA A 435 20.55 -11.93 -5.88
N PRO A 436 20.80 -13.20 -5.49
CA PRO A 436 20.98 -14.30 -6.44
C PRO A 436 19.73 -14.65 -7.24
N GLU A 437 18.55 -14.20 -6.79
CA GLU A 437 17.27 -14.39 -7.45
C GLU A 437 16.94 -13.33 -8.52
N ALA A 438 17.77 -12.29 -8.70
CA ALA A 438 17.48 -11.14 -9.56
C ALA A 438 17.07 -11.53 -11.00
N ASP A 439 17.81 -12.45 -11.63
CA ASP A 439 17.56 -12.91 -12.99
C ASP A 439 16.25 -13.72 -13.11
N ALA A 440 15.90 -14.47 -12.08
CA ALA A 440 14.64 -15.21 -12.04
C ALA A 440 13.44 -14.24 -12.01
N PHE A 441 13.51 -13.17 -11.19
CA PHE A 441 12.47 -12.14 -11.16
C PHE A 441 12.40 -11.35 -12.48
N LEU A 442 13.53 -10.98 -13.08
CA LEU A 442 13.55 -10.31 -14.39
C LEU A 442 12.90 -11.16 -15.48
N GLY A 443 13.24 -12.46 -15.53
CA GLY A 443 12.68 -13.39 -16.53
C GLY A 443 11.20 -13.67 -16.33
N ALA A 444 10.74 -13.76 -15.08
CA ALA A 444 9.35 -14.04 -14.75
C ALA A 444 8.41 -12.85 -14.95
N HIS A 445 8.93 -11.62 -14.81
CA HIS A 445 8.13 -10.39 -14.83
C HIS A 445 8.69 -9.35 -15.81
N PRO A 446 8.70 -9.63 -17.14
CA PRO A 446 9.16 -8.70 -18.14
C PRO A 446 8.29 -7.44 -18.15
N GLY A 447 8.94 -6.26 -18.29
CA GLY A 447 8.26 -4.96 -18.24
C GLY A 447 8.00 -4.43 -16.82
N PHE A 448 7.94 -5.29 -15.78
CA PHE A 448 7.93 -4.87 -14.38
C PHE A 448 9.35 -4.60 -13.87
N TYR A 449 10.31 -5.38 -14.34
CA TYR A 449 11.75 -5.20 -14.10
C TYR A 449 12.50 -4.93 -15.39
N THR A 450 13.64 -4.26 -15.25
CA THR A 450 14.60 -3.99 -16.32
C THR A 450 16.03 -4.12 -15.78
N ARG A 451 17.00 -4.38 -16.67
CA ARG A 451 18.42 -4.34 -16.31
C ARG A 451 18.99 -3.01 -16.77
N ARG A 452 19.53 -2.22 -15.84
CA ARG A 452 20.25 -0.99 -16.08
C ARG A 452 21.56 -1.00 -15.30
N ASP A 453 22.68 -0.66 -15.95
CA ASP A 453 24.01 -0.66 -15.36
C ASP A 453 24.40 -2.00 -14.69
N GLY A 454 24.00 -3.12 -15.31
CA GLY A 454 24.24 -4.46 -14.77
C GLY A 454 23.31 -4.92 -13.67
N ILE A 455 22.48 -4.04 -13.10
CA ILE A 455 21.60 -4.31 -11.95
C ILE A 455 20.15 -4.45 -12.41
N VAL A 456 19.45 -5.47 -11.91
CA VAL A 456 18.00 -5.62 -12.11
C VAL A 456 17.25 -4.67 -11.18
N ARG A 457 16.36 -3.86 -11.74
CA ARG A 457 15.61 -2.80 -11.05
C ARG A 457 14.16 -2.76 -11.53
N LEU A 458 13.30 -2.02 -10.83
CA LEU A 458 11.98 -1.67 -11.34
C LEU A 458 12.06 -0.85 -12.62
N ALA A 459 11.15 -1.11 -13.55
CA ALA A 459 11.06 -0.40 -14.83
C ALA A 459 10.26 0.90 -14.65
N THR A 460 10.88 1.93 -14.05
CA THR A 460 10.21 3.18 -13.62
C THR A 460 10.16 4.28 -14.68
N ALA A 461 10.93 4.19 -15.76
CA ALA A 461 11.11 5.26 -16.74
C ALA A 461 9.81 5.75 -17.42
N GLY A 462 8.76 4.90 -17.46
CA GLY A 462 7.43 5.24 -17.96
C GLY A 462 6.52 5.94 -16.95
N GLY A 463 6.97 6.15 -15.72
CA GLY A 463 6.18 6.76 -14.64
C GLY A 463 5.07 5.86 -14.07
N SER A 464 5.02 4.58 -14.47
CA SER A 464 4.06 3.59 -13.95
C SER A 464 4.63 2.18 -14.00
N LEU A 465 4.09 1.29 -13.15
CA LEU A 465 4.40 -0.14 -13.15
C LEU A 465 3.23 -0.91 -13.77
N PRO A 466 3.46 -1.73 -14.82
CA PRO A 466 2.43 -2.60 -15.37
C PRO A 466 2.11 -3.75 -14.41
N THR A 467 0.87 -4.21 -14.39
CA THR A 467 0.43 -5.29 -13.48
C THR A 467 0.13 -6.60 -14.21
N GLU A 468 0.23 -6.61 -15.54
CA GLU A 468 -0.11 -7.78 -16.37
C GLU A 468 0.67 -9.03 -15.97
N THR A 469 1.97 -8.90 -15.75
CA THR A 469 2.83 -10.04 -15.38
C THR A 469 2.68 -10.46 -13.91
N LEU A 470 1.88 -9.74 -13.12
CA LEU A 470 1.55 -10.10 -11.74
C LEU A 470 0.36 -11.06 -11.63
N ALA A 471 -0.39 -11.27 -12.73
CA ALA A 471 -1.51 -12.22 -12.80
C ALA A 471 -0.99 -13.64 -13.05
N VAL A 472 -0.30 -14.21 -12.07
CA VAL A 472 0.30 -15.54 -12.08
C VAL A 472 -0.12 -16.31 -10.84
N PRO A 473 -0.11 -17.67 -10.84
CA PRO A 473 -0.48 -18.46 -9.68
C PRO A 473 0.33 -18.06 -8.43
N GLY A 474 -0.40 -17.74 -7.34
CA GLY A 474 0.14 -17.19 -6.11
C GLY A 474 -0.14 -15.69 -5.96
N PHE A 475 0.53 -15.04 -5.01
CA PHE A 475 0.37 -13.61 -4.73
C PHE A 475 1.39 -12.81 -5.55
N ALA A 476 1.04 -12.56 -6.81
CA ALA A 476 1.71 -11.64 -7.72
C ALA A 476 3.17 -11.96 -8.09
N SER A 477 3.65 -13.19 -7.85
CA SER A 477 5.00 -13.55 -8.23
C SER A 477 5.15 -15.00 -8.69
N ALA A 478 5.70 -15.19 -9.90
CA ALA A 478 6.15 -16.49 -10.39
C ALA A 478 7.58 -16.85 -9.95
N ALA A 479 8.34 -15.87 -9.43
CA ALA A 479 9.68 -16.07 -8.88
C ALA A 479 9.65 -16.06 -7.34
N GLN A 480 10.65 -16.69 -6.73
CA GLN A 480 10.81 -16.76 -5.29
C GLN A 480 12.22 -16.33 -4.88
N PRO A 481 12.41 -15.79 -3.67
CA PRO A 481 13.73 -15.57 -3.09
C PRO A 481 14.52 -16.88 -3.00
N ARG A 482 15.82 -16.77 -2.97
CA ARG A 482 16.68 -17.90 -2.63
C ARG A 482 16.67 -18.09 -1.11
N TRP A 483 15.65 -18.81 -0.64
CA TRP A 483 15.38 -19.06 0.79
C TRP A 483 16.59 -19.64 1.52
N ASP A 484 17.41 -20.44 0.83
CA ASP A 484 18.67 -21.03 1.32
C ASP A 484 19.80 -20.01 1.50
N ARG A 485 19.61 -18.78 1.03
CA ARG A 485 20.59 -17.67 1.12
C ARG A 485 20.15 -16.56 2.07
N LEU A 486 18.97 -16.68 2.65
CA LEU A 486 18.49 -15.75 3.67
C LEU A 486 18.97 -16.17 5.05
N SER A 487 19.31 -15.20 5.89
CA SER A 487 19.61 -15.46 7.29
C SER A 487 18.32 -15.71 8.08
N PRO A 488 18.30 -16.66 9.02
CA PRO A 488 17.19 -16.71 9.99
C PRO A 488 16.98 -15.36 10.65
N LEU A 489 15.71 -15.03 10.99
CA LEU A 489 15.40 -13.78 11.69
C LEU A 489 16.21 -13.72 13.00
N GLN A 490 16.95 -12.63 13.22
CA GLN A 490 17.81 -12.47 14.40
C GLN A 490 16.99 -12.59 15.68
N ASN A 491 17.56 -13.25 16.69
CA ASN A 491 17.03 -13.24 18.06
C ASN A 491 17.37 -11.91 18.73
N GLU A 492 16.58 -11.57 19.75
CA GLU A 492 16.83 -10.40 20.61
C GLU A 492 18.18 -10.53 21.33
#